data_813320b4d71f4cffa086df74f3e62143
#
_entry.id   813320b4d71f4cffa086df74f3e62143
#
_cell.length_a   1.000
_cell.length_b   1.000
_cell.length_c   1.000
_cell.angle_alpha   90.00
_cell.angle_beta   90.00
_cell.angle_gamma   90.00
#
_symmetry.space_group_name_H-M   'P 1'
#
loop_
_entity.id
_entity.type
_entity.pdbx_description
1 polymer ?
#
loop_
_entity_poly.entity_id
_entity_poly.type
_entity_poly.pdbx_seq_one_letter_code
_entity_poly.pdbx_strand_id
1 'polypeptide(L)'
;MFKPLFLFFLSMVPIIELRGAVPIGIGWGYPFWMVFLICVIGNILPVPILIPFAGKVLHWCAGWPKVGFIFQKIIDIGNRKVAKAKSTHHAILFALYLFVAIPAPGTGAWTGCLIATLLQMKVKDAFLPIAAGVATAGIIMGVASYGLFGLVGLM
;
A
#
# COMPACT_ATOMS: atom_id res chain seq x y z
N MET A 1 -8.45 14.93 -21.38
CA MET A 1 -7.05 14.50 -21.33
C MET A 1 -6.45 14.51 -19.91
N PHE A 2 -6.86 15.40 -19.02
CA PHE A 2 -6.29 15.52 -17.66
C PHE A 2 -6.80 14.49 -16.63
N LYS A 3 -8.02 13.95 -16.79
CA LYS A 3 -8.62 13.03 -15.79
C LYS A 3 -7.83 11.73 -15.54
N PRO A 4 -7.32 11.00 -16.55
CA PRO A 4 -6.50 9.80 -16.30
C PRO A 4 -5.19 10.11 -15.59
N LEU A 5 -4.54 11.22 -15.92
CA LEU A 5 -3.32 11.69 -15.26
C LEU A 5 -3.61 12.08 -13.79
N PHE A 6 -4.74 12.69 -13.54
CA PHE A 6 -5.20 13.02 -12.19
C PHE A 6 -5.42 11.74 -11.36
N LEU A 7 -6.06 10.70 -11.92
CA LEU A 7 -6.25 9.41 -11.26
C LEU A 7 -4.92 8.75 -10.91
N PHE A 8 -3.93 8.84 -11.81
CA PHE A 8 -2.59 8.33 -11.58
C PHE A 8 -1.95 8.98 -10.35
N PHE A 9 -1.92 10.32 -10.29
CA PHE A 9 -1.36 11.03 -9.14
C PHE A 9 -2.20 10.85 -7.88
N LEU A 10 -3.51 10.80 -8.00
CA LEU A 10 -4.42 10.59 -6.88
C LEU A 10 -4.17 9.22 -6.21
N SER A 11 -3.89 8.19 -7.01
CA SER A 11 -3.57 6.87 -6.50
C SER A 11 -2.22 6.79 -5.77
N MET A 12 -1.33 7.76 -5.98
CA MET A 12 -0.04 7.86 -5.27
C MET A 12 -0.19 8.50 -3.88
N VAL A 13 -1.26 9.26 -3.63
CA VAL A 13 -1.45 10.00 -2.37
C VAL A 13 -1.80 9.03 -1.24
N PRO A 14 -1.10 9.10 -0.07
CA PRO A 14 -1.20 8.09 0.99
C PRO A 14 -2.58 7.97 1.65
N ILE A 15 -3.44 8.98 1.55
CA ILE A 15 -4.77 8.99 2.17
C ILE A 15 -5.83 8.39 1.24
N ILE A 16 -5.74 8.68 -0.06
CA ILE A 16 -6.74 8.30 -1.06
C ILE A 16 -6.37 6.95 -1.68
N GLU A 17 -5.11 6.85 -2.14
CA GLU A 17 -4.55 5.67 -2.78
C GLU A 17 -5.43 5.13 -3.93
N LEU A 18 -5.19 3.90 -4.33
CA LEU A 18 -6.02 3.17 -5.29
C LEU A 18 -7.48 3.03 -4.81
N ARG A 19 -7.72 2.96 -3.50
CA ARG A 19 -9.05 2.75 -2.92
C ARG A 19 -10.02 3.89 -3.19
N GLY A 20 -9.54 5.12 -3.18
CA GLY A 20 -10.35 6.28 -3.56
C GLY A 20 -10.31 6.54 -5.07
N ALA A 21 -9.15 6.33 -5.70
CA ALA A 21 -8.97 6.64 -7.12
C ALA A 21 -9.82 5.73 -8.02
N VAL A 22 -9.98 4.42 -7.70
CA VAL A 22 -10.77 3.48 -8.51
C VAL A 22 -12.25 3.85 -8.54
N PRO A 23 -12.96 4.06 -7.41
CA PRO A 23 -14.36 4.51 -7.44
C PRO A 23 -14.56 5.82 -8.20
N ILE A 24 -13.65 6.79 -8.02
CA ILE A 24 -13.71 8.08 -8.71
C ILE A 24 -13.58 7.89 -10.22
N GLY A 25 -12.64 7.06 -10.67
CA GLY A 25 -12.43 6.80 -12.09
C GLY A 25 -13.64 6.12 -12.75
N ILE A 26 -14.24 5.14 -12.07
CA ILE A 26 -15.45 4.45 -12.54
C ILE A 26 -16.64 5.42 -12.53
N GLY A 27 -16.79 6.25 -11.48
CA GLY A 27 -17.83 7.27 -11.41
C GLY A 27 -17.73 8.35 -12.49
N TRP A 28 -16.55 8.52 -13.10
CA TRP A 28 -16.38 9.39 -14.28
C TRP A 28 -16.73 8.72 -15.60
N GLY A 29 -17.19 7.47 -15.57
CA GLY A 29 -17.57 6.68 -16.75
C GLY A 29 -16.41 6.05 -17.50
N TYR A 30 -15.21 5.98 -16.92
CA TYR A 30 -14.09 5.27 -17.54
C TYR A 30 -14.23 3.76 -17.39
N PRO A 31 -13.81 2.95 -18.38
CA PRO A 31 -13.85 1.50 -18.30
C PRO A 31 -12.92 0.99 -17.18
N PHE A 32 -13.38 -0.03 -16.46
CA PHE A 32 -12.69 -0.60 -15.30
C PHE A 32 -11.20 -0.86 -15.55
N TRP A 33 -10.88 -1.54 -16.64
CA TRP A 33 -9.49 -1.94 -16.92
C TRP A 33 -8.54 -0.75 -17.09
N MET A 34 -9.03 0.34 -17.68
CA MET A 34 -8.24 1.57 -17.80
C MET A 34 -7.99 2.19 -16.43
N VAL A 35 -9.02 2.33 -15.62
CA VAL A 35 -8.91 2.88 -14.25
C VAL A 35 -8.02 2.00 -13.39
N PHE A 36 -8.23 0.68 -13.45
CA PHE A 36 -7.46 -0.30 -12.71
C PHE A 36 -5.97 -0.20 -13.01
N LEU A 37 -5.58 -0.26 -14.29
CA LEU A 37 -4.18 -0.19 -14.69
C LEU A 37 -3.51 1.12 -14.26
N ILE A 38 -4.18 2.25 -14.48
CA ILE A 38 -3.65 3.57 -14.12
C ILE A 38 -3.44 3.67 -12.60
N CYS A 39 -4.44 3.26 -11.81
CA CYS A 39 -4.39 3.36 -10.36
C CYS A 39 -3.40 2.36 -9.74
N VAL A 40 -3.32 1.13 -10.27
CA VAL A 40 -2.38 0.11 -9.80
C VAL A 40 -0.93 0.56 -10.07
N ILE A 41 -0.63 1.01 -11.29
CA ILE A 41 0.70 1.51 -11.63
C ILE A 41 1.07 2.73 -10.77
N GLY A 42 0.16 3.69 -10.64
CA GLY A 42 0.38 4.87 -9.80
C GLY A 42 0.64 4.54 -8.34
N ASN A 43 -0.08 3.56 -7.78
CA ASN A 43 0.08 3.17 -6.39
C ASN A 43 1.33 2.30 -6.12
N ILE A 44 1.76 1.51 -7.09
CA ILE A 44 2.96 0.65 -6.98
C ILE A 44 4.26 1.44 -7.22
N LEU A 45 4.22 2.44 -8.10
CA LEU A 45 5.41 3.19 -8.52
C LEU A 45 6.22 3.79 -7.34
N PRO A 46 5.61 4.38 -6.30
CA PRO A 46 6.37 4.91 -5.17
C PRO A 46 6.93 3.83 -4.23
N VAL A 47 6.44 2.58 -4.25
CA VAL A 47 6.81 1.53 -3.29
C VAL A 47 8.32 1.30 -3.18
N PRO A 48 9.11 1.16 -4.28
CA PRO A 48 10.55 0.94 -4.19
C PRO A 48 11.31 2.10 -3.54
N ILE A 49 10.76 3.31 -3.60
CA ILE A 49 11.33 4.52 -3.02
C ILE A 49 10.90 4.67 -1.57
N LEU A 50 9.64 4.32 -1.27
CA LEU A 50 9.05 4.46 0.06
C LEU A 50 9.70 3.56 1.10
N ILE A 51 10.02 2.32 0.76
CA ILE A 51 10.62 1.36 1.71
C ILE A 51 11.96 1.90 2.27
N PRO A 52 12.97 2.27 1.45
CA PRO A 52 14.22 2.80 1.96
C PRO A 52 14.06 4.20 2.58
N PHE A 53 13.15 5.02 2.06
CA PHE A 53 12.87 6.35 2.61
C PHE A 53 12.27 6.24 4.02
N ALA A 54 11.26 5.39 4.22
CA ALA A 54 10.66 5.14 5.52
C ALA A 54 11.70 4.63 6.54
N GLY A 55 12.63 3.77 6.11
CA GLY A 55 13.76 3.32 6.94
C GLY A 55 14.65 4.47 7.41
N LYS A 56 15.02 5.38 6.49
CA LYS A 56 15.82 6.57 6.83
C LYS A 56 15.07 7.48 7.81
N VAL A 57 13.80 7.72 7.58
CA VAL A 57 12.96 8.54 8.48
C VAL A 57 12.85 7.90 9.87
N LEU A 58 12.64 6.59 9.94
CA LEU A 58 12.56 5.86 11.21
C LEU A 58 13.87 5.99 12.02
N HIS A 59 15.02 5.78 11.38
CA HIS A 59 16.32 5.91 12.03
C HIS A 59 16.61 7.37 12.44
N TRP A 60 16.21 8.33 11.63
CA TRP A 60 16.34 9.74 11.97
C TRP A 60 15.48 10.11 13.20
N CYS A 61 14.21 9.66 13.24
CA CYS A 61 13.33 9.87 14.39
C CYS A 61 13.82 9.14 15.64
N ALA A 62 14.48 7.98 15.50
CA ALA A 62 15.08 7.26 16.62
C ALA A 62 16.22 8.02 17.32
N GLY A 63 16.84 9.00 16.64
CA GLY A 63 17.84 9.91 17.20
C GLY A 63 17.27 11.08 18.03
N TRP A 64 15.95 11.27 18.08
CA TRP A 64 15.36 12.41 18.78
C TRP A 64 15.27 12.18 20.29
N PRO A 65 15.69 13.16 21.13
CA PRO A 65 15.80 12.96 22.59
C PRO A 65 14.47 12.70 23.31
N LYS A 66 13.33 13.18 22.75
CA LYS A 66 12.01 13.03 23.38
C LYS A 66 11.21 11.81 22.93
N VAL A 67 11.38 11.37 21.70
CA VAL A 67 10.57 10.29 21.07
C VAL A 67 11.41 9.14 20.55
N GLY A 68 12.72 9.29 20.48
CA GLY A 68 13.67 8.30 19.94
C GLY A 68 13.58 6.94 20.62
N PHE A 69 13.28 6.89 21.93
CA PHE A 69 13.07 5.64 22.67
C PHE A 69 11.92 4.78 22.09
N ILE A 70 10.84 5.40 21.63
CA ILE A 70 9.70 4.68 21.03
C ILE A 70 10.13 4.08 19.69
N PHE A 71 10.81 4.87 18.86
CA PHE A 71 11.30 4.42 17.56
C PHE A 71 12.38 3.34 17.67
N GLN A 72 13.32 3.46 18.61
CA GLN A 72 14.30 2.41 18.91
C GLN A 72 13.62 1.12 19.34
N LYS A 73 12.62 1.18 20.22
CA LYS A 73 11.88 -0.01 20.65
C LYS A 73 11.14 -0.69 19.50
N ILE A 74 10.60 0.09 18.56
CA ILE A 74 9.96 -0.43 17.35
C ILE A 74 11.00 -1.13 16.44
N ILE A 75 12.16 -0.54 16.23
CA ILE A 75 13.28 -1.13 15.48
C ILE A 75 13.74 -2.44 16.14
N ASP A 76 13.89 -2.48 17.46
CA ASP A 76 14.32 -3.67 18.21
C ASP A 76 13.29 -4.80 18.13
N ILE A 77 11.99 -4.49 18.17
CA ILE A 77 10.91 -5.46 17.96
C ILE A 77 11.01 -6.04 16.54
N GLY A 78 11.25 -5.20 15.53
CA GLY A 78 11.49 -5.62 14.16
C GLY A 78 12.67 -6.60 14.07
N ASN A 79 13.81 -6.22 14.63
CA ASN A 79 15.03 -7.04 14.66
C ASN A 79 14.82 -8.41 15.33
N ARG A 80 14.14 -8.44 16.47
CA ARG A 80 13.85 -9.68 17.20
C ARG A 80 12.92 -10.61 16.42
N LYS A 81 11.92 -10.05 15.72
CA LYS A 81 11.01 -10.84 14.87
C LYS A 81 11.72 -11.41 13.65
N VAL A 82 12.58 -10.62 13.00
CA VAL A 82 13.39 -11.10 11.87
C VAL A 82 14.35 -12.21 12.29
N ALA A 83 14.99 -12.10 13.45
CA ALA A 83 15.88 -13.14 13.97
C ALA A 83 15.16 -14.47 14.24
N LYS A 84 13.89 -14.43 14.67
CA LYS A 84 13.05 -15.64 14.89
C LYS A 84 12.40 -16.16 13.59
N ALA A 85 12.30 -15.33 12.55
CA ALA A 85 11.48 -15.60 11.37
C ALA A 85 12.18 -16.38 10.25
N LYS A 86 13.37 -16.95 10.45
CA LYS A 86 14.02 -17.80 9.44
C LYS A 86 13.16 -18.99 8.99
N SER A 87 12.22 -19.44 9.82
CA SER A 87 11.26 -20.51 9.51
C SER A 87 9.92 -19.98 8.95
N THR A 88 9.69 -18.67 8.95
CA THR A 88 8.35 -18.06 8.72
C THR A 88 8.35 -17.00 7.62
N HIS A 89 9.40 -16.96 6.78
CA HIS A 89 9.53 -15.94 5.73
C HIS A 89 8.30 -15.87 4.82
N HIS A 90 7.82 -17.01 4.33
CA HIS A 90 6.61 -17.08 3.48
C HIS A 90 5.34 -16.60 4.19
N ALA A 91 5.20 -16.89 5.48
CA ALA A 91 4.04 -16.43 6.25
C ALA A 91 4.03 -14.90 6.42
N ILE A 92 5.20 -14.28 6.59
CA ILE A 92 5.32 -12.81 6.66
C ILE A 92 4.97 -12.18 5.31
N LEU A 93 5.46 -12.74 4.19
CA LEU A 93 5.13 -12.25 2.86
C LEU A 93 3.63 -12.35 2.58
N PHE A 94 3.03 -13.49 2.95
CA PHE A 94 1.59 -13.71 2.79
C PHE A 94 0.76 -12.79 3.69
N ALA A 95 1.18 -12.56 4.92
CA ALA A 95 0.52 -11.62 5.82
C ALA A 95 0.59 -10.18 5.31
N LEU A 96 1.74 -9.78 4.76
CA LEU A 96 1.91 -8.46 4.13
C LEU A 96 1.01 -8.31 2.90
N TYR A 97 0.93 -9.34 2.05
CA TYR A 97 0.02 -9.38 0.92
C TYR A 97 -1.43 -9.23 1.37
N LEU A 98 -1.91 -10.04 2.32
CA LEU A 98 -3.28 -9.97 2.82
C LEU A 98 -3.59 -8.61 3.44
N PHE A 99 -2.66 -8.06 4.20
CA PHE A 99 -2.80 -6.75 4.81
C PHE A 99 -3.05 -5.64 3.77
N VAL A 100 -2.30 -5.67 2.65
CA VAL A 100 -2.47 -4.71 1.56
C VAL A 100 -3.69 -5.03 0.70
N ALA A 101 -4.05 -6.29 0.52
CA ALA A 101 -5.17 -6.74 -0.33
C ALA A 101 -6.55 -6.38 0.26
N ILE A 102 -6.66 -6.34 1.61
CA ILE A 102 -7.93 -5.99 2.26
C ILE A 102 -8.19 -4.49 2.11
N PRO A 103 -9.29 -4.06 1.46
CA PRO A 103 -9.57 -2.65 1.22
C PRO A 103 -10.17 -1.97 2.47
N ALA A 104 -9.39 -1.89 3.55
CA ALA A 104 -9.77 -1.19 4.77
C ALA A 104 -8.99 0.14 4.91
N PRO A 105 -9.52 1.13 5.63
CA PRO A 105 -8.78 2.36 5.90
C PRO A 105 -7.44 2.06 6.59
N GLY A 106 -6.35 2.61 6.07
CA GLY A 106 -5.03 2.45 6.66
C GLY A 106 -4.29 1.14 6.32
N THR A 107 -4.80 0.28 5.44
CA THR A 107 -4.15 -0.97 5.03
C THR A 107 -3.53 -0.92 3.63
N GLY A 108 -3.09 0.21 3.13
CA GLY A 108 -2.63 0.38 1.77
C GLY A 108 -1.15 0.08 1.50
N ALA A 109 -0.69 0.43 0.29
CA ALA A 109 0.69 0.28 -0.11
C ALA A 109 1.65 1.08 0.80
N TRP A 110 1.26 2.27 1.21
CA TRP A 110 2.04 3.12 2.11
C TRP A 110 2.28 2.46 3.47
N THR A 111 1.21 1.95 4.09
CA THR A 111 1.32 1.26 5.38
C THR A 111 2.03 -0.09 5.21
N GLY A 112 1.82 -0.79 4.08
CA GLY A 112 2.58 -1.98 3.72
C GLY A 112 4.08 -1.72 3.63
N CYS A 113 4.50 -0.58 3.05
CA CYS A 113 5.90 -0.15 3.02
C CYS A 113 6.46 0.13 4.42
N LEU A 114 5.66 0.77 5.30
CA LEU A 114 6.06 0.98 6.69
C LEU A 114 6.25 -0.34 7.43
N ILE A 115 5.33 -1.28 7.28
CA ILE A 115 5.43 -2.63 7.89
C ILE A 115 6.67 -3.35 7.37
N ALA A 116 6.89 -3.35 6.04
CA ALA A 116 8.08 -3.96 5.43
C ALA A 116 9.38 -3.34 5.98
N THR A 117 9.39 -2.02 6.17
CA THR A 117 10.52 -1.30 6.77
C THR A 117 10.74 -1.69 8.23
N LEU A 118 9.67 -1.75 9.03
CA LEU A 118 9.74 -2.17 10.43
C LEU A 118 10.24 -3.61 10.59
N LEU A 119 9.89 -4.48 9.65
CA LEU A 119 10.37 -5.86 9.59
C LEU A 119 11.73 -6.00 8.90
N GLN A 120 12.37 -4.88 8.53
CA GLN A 120 13.67 -4.82 7.84
C GLN A 120 13.73 -5.71 6.58
N MET A 121 12.62 -5.79 5.86
CA MET A 121 12.54 -6.55 4.63
C MET A 121 13.33 -5.85 3.52
N LYS A 122 13.99 -6.64 2.67
CA LYS A 122 14.59 -6.10 1.46
C LYS A 122 13.49 -5.59 0.52
N VAL A 123 13.76 -4.51 -0.20
CA VAL A 123 12.81 -3.94 -1.18
C VAL A 123 12.29 -5.01 -2.14
N LYS A 124 13.17 -5.89 -2.63
CA LYS A 124 12.81 -6.97 -3.57
C LYS A 124 11.80 -7.96 -2.97
N ASP A 125 11.95 -8.30 -1.70
CA ASP A 125 11.11 -9.29 -1.01
C ASP A 125 9.73 -8.68 -0.67
N ALA A 126 9.69 -7.39 -0.30
CA ALA A 126 8.47 -6.69 0.06
C ALA A 126 7.67 -6.20 -1.15
N PHE A 127 8.33 -5.91 -2.27
CA PHE A 127 7.69 -5.34 -3.47
C PHE A 127 6.61 -6.25 -4.03
N LEU A 128 6.90 -7.54 -4.20
CA LEU A 128 5.96 -8.48 -4.83
C LEU A 128 4.67 -8.65 -4.03
N PRO A 129 4.69 -8.94 -2.71
CA PRO A 129 3.46 -9.04 -1.93
C PRO A 129 2.68 -7.73 -1.85
N ILE A 130 3.35 -6.57 -1.79
CA ILE A 130 2.68 -5.27 -1.82
C ILE A 130 2.00 -5.05 -3.18
N ALA A 131 2.70 -5.28 -4.28
CA ALA A 131 2.16 -5.10 -5.63
C ALA A 131 0.97 -6.04 -5.91
N ALA A 132 1.09 -7.31 -5.51
CA ALA A 132 -0.02 -8.27 -5.61
C ALA A 132 -1.21 -7.86 -4.74
N GLY A 133 -0.96 -7.38 -3.51
CA GLY A 133 -2.00 -6.85 -2.62
C GLY A 133 -2.72 -5.64 -3.20
N VAL A 134 -1.98 -4.69 -3.77
CA VAL A 134 -2.54 -3.51 -4.48
C VAL A 134 -3.42 -3.94 -5.64
N ALA A 135 -2.97 -4.89 -6.47
CA ALA A 135 -3.75 -5.40 -7.59
C ALA A 135 -5.06 -6.07 -7.11
N THR A 136 -4.98 -6.92 -6.07
CA THR A 136 -6.15 -7.56 -5.48
C THR A 136 -7.12 -6.54 -4.89
N ALA A 137 -6.61 -5.55 -4.14
CA ALA A 137 -7.43 -4.45 -3.62
C ALA A 137 -8.12 -3.67 -4.74
N GLY A 138 -7.44 -3.44 -5.87
CA GLY A 138 -7.99 -2.78 -7.05
C GLY A 138 -9.16 -3.55 -7.68
N ILE A 139 -9.06 -4.88 -7.77
CA ILE A 139 -10.14 -5.73 -8.25
C ILE A 139 -11.34 -5.66 -7.30
N ILE A 140 -11.11 -5.80 -5.99
CA ILE A 140 -12.16 -5.72 -4.97
C ILE A 140 -12.86 -4.36 -5.02
N MET A 141 -12.10 -3.27 -5.10
CA MET A 141 -12.65 -1.91 -5.20
C MET A 141 -13.43 -1.70 -6.51
N GLY A 142 -12.97 -2.29 -7.61
CA GLY A 142 -13.70 -2.26 -8.88
C GLY A 142 -15.07 -2.95 -8.77
N VAL A 143 -15.10 -4.17 -8.27
CA VAL A 143 -16.35 -4.92 -8.06
C VAL A 143 -17.29 -4.18 -7.10
N ALA A 144 -16.76 -3.66 -6.00
CA ALA A 144 -17.54 -2.89 -5.04
C ALA A 144 -18.11 -1.60 -5.66
N SER A 145 -17.34 -0.91 -6.50
CA SER A 145 -17.78 0.31 -7.18
C SER A 145 -18.91 0.04 -8.17
N TYR A 146 -18.80 -1.04 -8.98
CA TYR A 146 -19.89 -1.42 -9.89
C TYR A 146 -21.15 -1.83 -9.14
N GLY A 147 -21.00 -2.58 -8.04
CA GLY A 147 -22.13 -2.94 -7.20
C GLY A 147 -22.84 -1.72 -6.61
N LEU A 148 -22.07 -0.76 -6.10
CA LEU A 148 -22.59 0.47 -5.51
C LEU A 148 -23.29 1.37 -6.56
N PHE A 149 -22.64 1.62 -7.70
CA PHE A 149 -23.19 2.49 -8.75
C PHE A 149 -24.40 1.83 -9.45
N GLY A 150 -24.42 0.49 -9.60
CA GLY A 150 -25.57 -0.23 -10.10
C GLY A 150 -26.78 -0.14 -9.16
N LEU A 151 -26.58 -0.18 -7.84
CA LEU A 151 -27.65 -0.03 -6.85
C LEU A 151 -28.21 1.41 -6.81
N VAL A 152 -27.39 2.41 -7.09
CA VAL A 152 -27.79 3.82 -7.07
C VAL A 152 -28.36 4.29 -8.43
N GLY A 153 -28.35 3.43 -9.46
CA GLY A 153 -28.86 3.75 -10.79
C GLY A 153 -28.04 4.81 -11.53
N LEU A 154 -26.74 4.90 -11.23
CA LEU A 154 -25.81 5.87 -11.85
C LEU A 154 -25.04 5.29 -13.04
N MET A 155 -25.40 4.10 -13.50
CA MET A 155 -24.88 3.46 -14.73
C MET A 155 -25.95 3.42 -15.81
#